data_a280dbbdefaa4637b8b856115010667e
#
_entry.id   a280dbbdefaa4637b8b856115010667e
#
_cell.length_a   1.000
_cell.length_b   1.000
_cell.length_c   1.000
_cell.angle_alpha   90.00
_cell.angle_beta   90.00
_cell.angle_gamma   90.00
#
_symmetry.space_group_name_H-M   'P 1'
#
loop_
_entity.id
_entity.type
_entity.pdbx_description
1 polymer ?
#
loop_
_entity_poly.entity_id
_entity_poly.type
_entity_poly.pdbx_seq_one_letter_code
_entity_poly.pdbx_strand_id
1 'polypeptide(L)'
;MKHLFPGATGHFSLIQGCYWMTYCILISFSSLYLLDRGFTNTQIGLLLGIAGLTAAILQPFVGAKGDHLKVLSLRQFTSLPIAAMILCGVGLFLVPAKPVQAALYMVLLVLLQLLTPLIYSLGMDCLNNHIELNFGLARGIGGGTYALVSAVCGSLAAALGARVIPLVLVVAVALMLAFTFTFRQGGPVKSTLPKPDALPQSDGTPFLKKYPQVLPLLIGVILLYTSHNVIMNFPYQIVRSLGCGSAEMGHYLTLQSLMDIPAMVVFSLLLKRASSRAWVRLTGISFFLHALLTWLAPNLPFLMVVQVFEMSGYALYSVSSVYFVNEMVDLCDRVQGQTYFTMANTIGIVLSSVLGGRLLDLGGASAALCLATVTGAAGMVILWFLLRRKSLRPATNAA
;
A
#
# COMPACT_ATOMS: atom_id res chain seq x y z
N MET A 1 3.07 -2.16 31.09
CA MET A 1 2.30 -2.81 30.01
C MET A 1 0.86 -2.31 29.89
N LYS A 2 0.11 -1.98 30.96
CA LYS A 2 -1.25 -1.44 30.89
C LYS A 2 -1.37 -0.11 30.13
N HIS A 3 -0.34 0.72 30.08
CA HIS A 3 -0.31 1.99 29.34
C HIS A 3 0.02 1.86 27.84
N LEU A 4 0.63 0.75 27.38
CA LEU A 4 0.94 0.55 25.97
C LEU A 4 -0.25 0.05 25.14
N PHE A 5 -1.19 -0.67 25.75
CA PHE A 5 -2.38 -1.22 25.12
C PHE A 5 -3.64 -0.80 25.88
N PRO A 6 -4.08 0.47 25.77
CA PRO A 6 -5.45 0.81 26.17
C PRO A 6 -6.40 -0.09 25.40
N GLY A 7 -7.54 -0.45 26.00
CA GLY A 7 -8.49 -1.41 25.38
C GLY A 7 -8.85 -1.11 23.93
N ALA A 8 -8.97 0.18 23.56
CA ALA A 8 -9.22 0.64 22.20
C ALA A 8 -8.01 0.38 21.26
N THR A 9 -6.78 0.64 21.70
CA THR A 9 -5.57 0.37 20.92
C THR A 9 -5.41 -1.12 20.62
N GLY A 10 -5.61 -1.99 21.62
CA GLY A 10 -5.51 -3.44 21.43
C GLY A 10 -6.55 -3.94 20.43
N HIS A 11 -7.81 -3.52 20.57
CA HIS A 11 -8.88 -3.93 19.67
C HIS A 11 -8.68 -3.41 18.24
N PHE A 12 -8.31 -2.14 18.08
CA PHE A 12 -8.01 -1.56 16.76
C PHE A 12 -6.78 -2.23 16.11
N SER A 13 -5.80 -2.65 16.91
CA SER A 13 -4.63 -3.41 16.43
C SER A 13 -5.03 -4.76 15.83
N LEU A 14 -6.06 -5.42 16.38
CA LEU A 14 -6.59 -6.68 15.80
C LEU A 14 -7.27 -6.42 14.45
N ILE A 15 -8.02 -5.33 14.31
CA ILE A 15 -8.62 -4.93 13.02
C ILE A 15 -7.53 -4.63 11.99
N GLN A 16 -6.52 -3.83 12.37
CA GLN A 16 -5.38 -3.52 11.50
C GLN A 16 -4.60 -4.79 11.13
N GLY A 17 -4.40 -5.69 12.09
CA GLY A 17 -3.75 -6.97 11.85
C GLY A 17 -4.48 -7.80 10.80
N CYS A 18 -5.78 -8.02 10.97
CA CYS A 18 -6.58 -8.79 10.02
C CYS A 18 -6.64 -8.12 8.64
N TYR A 19 -6.69 -6.78 8.57
CA TYR A 19 -6.64 -6.05 7.31
C TYR A 19 -5.32 -6.32 6.57
N TRP A 20 -4.17 -6.21 7.25
CA TRP A 20 -2.88 -6.44 6.62
C TRP A 20 -2.60 -7.91 6.29
N MET A 21 -3.16 -8.86 7.06
CA MET A 21 -3.23 -10.27 6.68
C MET A 21 -3.99 -10.45 5.37
N THR A 22 -5.19 -9.86 5.27
CA THR A 22 -6.02 -9.92 4.05
C THR A 22 -5.32 -9.28 2.86
N TYR A 23 -4.64 -8.14 3.08
CA TYR A 23 -3.84 -7.48 2.05
C TYR A 23 -2.71 -8.39 1.52
N CYS A 24 -1.96 -9.02 2.42
CA CYS A 24 -0.92 -9.99 2.06
C CYS A 24 -1.48 -11.10 1.16
N ILE A 25 -2.58 -11.72 1.57
CA ILE A 25 -3.18 -12.85 0.85
C ILE A 25 -3.66 -12.42 -0.54
N LEU A 26 -4.37 -11.29 -0.65
CA LEU A 26 -4.97 -10.85 -1.90
C LEU A 26 -3.99 -10.17 -2.87
N ILE A 27 -2.93 -9.54 -2.39
CA ILE A 27 -1.98 -8.84 -3.26
C ILE A 27 -0.75 -9.72 -3.49
N SER A 28 -0.03 -10.12 -2.44
CA SER A 28 1.26 -10.78 -2.60
C SER A 28 1.14 -12.26 -2.99
N PHE A 29 0.04 -12.93 -2.60
CA PHE A 29 -0.25 -14.30 -3.04
C PHE A 29 -1.19 -14.37 -4.26
N SER A 30 -1.56 -13.23 -4.85
CA SER A 30 -2.41 -13.16 -6.04
C SER A 30 -1.89 -14.00 -7.19
N SER A 31 -0.61 -13.80 -7.51
CA SER A 31 0.01 -14.48 -8.65
C SER A 31 0.15 -15.98 -8.42
N LEU A 32 0.50 -16.43 -7.20
CA LEU A 32 0.55 -17.85 -6.87
C LEU A 32 -0.82 -18.51 -7.08
N TYR A 33 -1.89 -17.91 -6.55
CA TYR A 33 -3.25 -18.45 -6.64
C TYR A 33 -3.78 -18.43 -8.06
N LEU A 34 -3.70 -17.30 -8.75
CA LEU A 34 -4.28 -17.14 -10.07
C LEU A 34 -3.53 -17.94 -11.15
N LEU A 35 -2.21 -18.10 -11.04
CA LEU A 35 -1.44 -19.00 -11.92
C LEU A 35 -1.89 -20.47 -11.75
N ASP A 36 -2.14 -20.94 -10.51
CA ASP A 36 -2.69 -22.29 -10.24
C ASP A 36 -4.08 -22.47 -10.89
N ARG A 37 -4.86 -21.39 -11.03
CA ARG A 37 -6.16 -21.38 -11.72
C ARG A 37 -6.05 -21.21 -13.24
N GLY A 38 -4.84 -21.22 -13.80
CA GLY A 38 -4.58 -21.15 -15.24
C GLY A 38 -4.70 -19.73 -15.82
N PHE A 39 -4.59 -18.67 -15.01
CA PHE A 39 -4.45 -17.31 -15.51
C PHE A 39 -3.03 -17.06 -16.02
N THR A 40 -2.89 -16.23 -17.04
CA THR A 40 -1.57 -15.73 -17.48
C THR A 40 -1.13 -14.55 -16.59
N ASN A 41 0.17 -14.24 -16.58
CA ASN A 41 0.67 -13.07 -15.83
C ASN A 41 0.07 -11.77 -16.35
N THR A 42 -0.20 -11.66 -17.66
CA THR A 42 -0.92 -10.52 -18.27
C THR A 42 -2.33 -10.38 -17.68
N GLN A 43 -3.07 -11.48 -17.57
CA GLN A 43 -4.42 -11.46 -16.98
C GLN A 43 -4.38 -11.06 -15.51
N ILE A 44 -3.41 -11.56 -14.74
CA ILE A 44 -3.20 -11.18 -13.34
C ILE A 44 -2.89 -9.69 -13.23
N GLY A 45 -1.95 -9.19 -14.03
CA GLY A 45 -1.59 -7.78 -14.05
C GLY A 45 -2.76 -6.86 -14.44
N LEU A 46 -3.60 -7.26 -15.39
CA LEU A 46 -4.83 -6.55 -15.73
C LEU A 46 -5.84 -6.53 -14.58
N LEU A 47 -6.04 -7.67 -13.90
CA LEU A 47 -6.93 -7.72 -12.72
C LEU A 47 -6.47 -6.76 -11.63
N LEU A 48 -5.18 -6.78 -11.28
CA LEU A 48 -4.59 -5.89 -10.27
C LEU A 48 -4.68 -4.40 -10.70
N GLY A 49 -4.35 -4.10 -11.96
CA GLY A 49 -4.36 -2.73 -12.48
C GLY A 49 -5.77 -2.15 -12.57
N ILE A 50 -6.73 -2.88 -13.13
CA ILE A 50 -8.12 -2.43 -13.25
C ILE A 50 -8.76 -2.29 -11.86
N ALA A 51 -8.50 -3.23 -10.94
CA ALA A 51 -9.01 -3.13 -9.58
C ALA A 51 -8.46 -1.89 -8.86
N GLY A 52 -7.15 -1.60 -9.01
CA GLY A 52 -6.53 -0.40 -8.45
C GLY A 52 -7.14 0.88 -8.99
N LEU A 53 -7.33 0.98 -10.30
CA LEU A 53 -7.96 2.13 -10.93
C LEU A 53 -9.42 2.29 -10.50
N THR A 54 -10.20 1.20 -10.48
CA THR A 54 -11.59 1.20 -10.04
C THR A 54 -11.71 1.67 -8.59
N ALA A 55 -10.86 1.15 -7.70
CA ALA A 55 -10.85 1.55 -6.31
C ALA A 55 -10.48 3.04 -6.15
N ALA A 56 -9.49 3.53 -6.88
CA ALA A 56 -9.10 4.94 -6.84
C ALA A 56 -10.24 5.89 -7.26
N ILE A 57 -11.05 5.49 -8.24
CA ILE A 57 -12.25 6.24 -8.67
C ILE A 57 -13.35 6.18 -7.59
N LEU A 58 -13.55 5.02 -6.95
CA LEU A 58 -14.64 4.82 -6.00
C LEU A 58 -14.32 5.35 -4.58
N GLN A 59 -13.05 5.41 -4.17
CA GLN A 59 -12.63 5.83 -2.83
C GLN A 59 -13.21 7.19 -2.39
N PRO A 60 -13.21 8.27 -3.21
CA PRO A 60 -13.79 9.55 -2.80
C PRO A 60 -15.28 9.46 -2.51
N PHE A 61 -16.04 8.68 -3.28
CA PHE A 61 -17.48 8.49 -3.09
C PHE A 61 -17.78 7.70 -1.80
N VAL A 62 -17.00 6.66 -1.53
CA VAL A 62 -17.13 5.86 -0.31
C VAL A 62 -16.75 6.67 0.91
N GLY A 63 -15.68 7.46 0.84
CA GLY A 63 -15.25 8.37 1.91
C GLY A 63 -16.33 9.40 2.23
N ALA A 64 -16.81 10.13 1.21
CA ALA A 64 -17.86 11.14 1.39
C ALA A 64 -19.16 10.54 1.98
N LYS A 65 -19.51 9.31 1.57
CA LYS A 65 -20.67 8.61 2.13
C LYS A 65 -20.44 8.18 3.58
N GLY A 66 -19.20 7.79 3.93
CA GLY A 66 -18.80 7.47 5.29
C GLY A 66 -18.91 8.65 6.25
N ASP A 67 -18.59 9.86 5.78
CA ASP A 67 -18.67 11.10 6.57
C ASP A 67 -20.12 11.60 6.81
N HIS A 68 -21.05 11.20 5.95
CA HIS A 68 -22.45 11.64 5.99
C HIS A 68 -23.46 10.54 6.35
N LEU A 69 -23.03 9.54 7.13
CA LEU A 69 -23.90 8.44 7.55
C LEU A 69 -25.02 8.94 8.46
N LYS A 70 -26.28 8.72 8.03
CA LYS A 70 -27.49 9.11 8.81
C LYS A 70 -28.14 7.94 9.54
N VAL A 71 -28.02 6.72 9.01
CA VAL A 71 -28.74 5.52 9.48
C VAL A 71 -27.80 4.47 10.05
N LEU A 72 -26.63 4.29 9.45
CA LEU A 72 -25.64 3.30 9.85
C LEU A 72 -24.51 3.96 10.65
N SER A 73 -23.99 3.27 11.66
CA SER A 73 -22.72 3.66 12.27
C SER A 73 -21.56 3.40 11.31
N LEU A 74 -20.46 4.15 11.45
CA LEU A 74 -19.25 3.94 10.63
C LEU A 74 -18.76 2.47 10.70
N ARG A 75 -18.86 1.86 11.89
CA ARG A 75 -18.58 0.44 12.11
C ARG A 75 -19.44 -0.48 11.25
N GLN A 76 -20.77 -0.26 11.26
CA GLN A 76 -21.70 -1.05 10.43
C GLN A 76 -21.41 -0.85 8.95
N PHE A 77 -21.19 0.39 8.52
CA PHE A 77 -20.84 0.71 7.14
C PHE A 77 -19.55 0.02 6.69
N THR A 78 -18.50 0.00 7.54
CA THR A 78 -17.24 -0.71 7.28
C THR A 78 -17.43 -2.22 7.26
N SER A 79 -18.35 -2.77 8.04
CA SER A 79 -18.64 -4.21 8.09
C SER A 79 -19.28 -4.75 6.81
N LEU A 80 -20.02 -3.93 6.05
CA LEU A 80 -20.68 -4.37 4.81
C LEU A 80 -19.70 -4.88 3.74
N PRO A 81 -18.67 -4.12 3.32
CA PRO A 81 -17.70 -4.62 2.36
C PRO A 81 -16.92 -5.82 2.89
N ILE A 82 -16.64 -5.91 4.20
CA ILE A 82 -15.97 -7.07 4.80
C ILE A 82 -16.85 -8.32 4.67
N ALA A 83 -18.16 -8.22 4.95
CA ALA A 83 -19.08 -9.32 4.77
C ALA A 83 -19.19 -9.78 3.30
N ALA A 84 -19.20 -8.82 2.36
CA ALA A 84 -19.18 -9.13 0.93
C ALA A 84 -17.88 -9.86 0.53
N MET A 85 -16.73 -9.52 1.12
CA MET A 85 -15.48 -10.24 0.88
C MET A 85 -15.53 -11.69 1.34
N ILE A 86 -16.22 -12.01 2.44
CA ILE A 86 -16.42 -13.41 2.86
C ILE A 86 -17.17 -14.19 1.78
N LEU A 87 -18.28 -13.63 1.27
CA LEU A 87 -19.07 -14.26 0.22
C LEU A 87 -18.24 -14.51 -1.05
N CYS A 88 -17.47 -13.50 -1.47
CA CYS A 88 -16.56 -13.65 -2.61
C CYS A 88 -15.46 -14.70 -2.35
N GLY A 89 -14.88 -14.73 -1.15
CA GLY A 89 -13.86 -15.71 -0.76
C GLY A 89 -14.39 -17.15 -0.76
N VAL A 90 -15.60 -17.35 -0.23
CA VAL A 90 -16.30 -18.66 -0.32
C VAL A 90 -16.59 -19.03 -1.79
N GLY A 91 -17.01 -18.04 -2.60
CA GLY A 91 -17.23 -18.22 -4.03
C GLY A 91 -15.97 -18.69 -4.77
N LEU A 92 -14.79 -18.11 -4.43
CA LEU A 92 -13.50 -18.55 -5.00
C LEU A 92 -13.19 -20.03 -4.68
N PHE A 93 -13.62 -20.51 -3.53
CA PHE A 93 -13.42 -21.90 -3.13
C PHE A 93 -14.39 -22.87 -3.87
N LEU A 94 -15.66 -22.45 -4.00
CA LEU A 94 -16.73 -23.32 -4.52
C LEU A 94 -16.81 -23.36 -6.05
N VAL A 95 -16.50 -22.25 -6.74
CA VAL A 95 -16.74 -22.10 -8.18
C VAL A 95 -15.43 -22.17 -8.96
N PRO A 96 -15.17 -23.24 -9.71
CA PRO A 96 -13.91 -23.40 -10.46
C PRO A 96 -13.87 -22.63 -11.79
N ALA A 97 -15.01 -22.09 -12.27
CA ALA A 97 -15.09 -21.44 -13.57
C ALA A 97 -14.22 -20.18 -13.63
N LYS A 98 -13.24 -20.15 -14.54
CA LYS A 98 -12.24 -19.09 -14.68
C LYS A 98 -12.82 -17.65 -14.78
N PRO A 99 -13.90 -17.37 -15.57
CA PRO A 99 -14.49 -16.04 -15.62
C PRO A 99 -15.08 -15.59 -14.26
N VAL A 100 -15.69 -16.53 -13.53
CA VAL A 100 -16.25 -16.25 -12.19
C VAL A 100 -15.14 -16.01 -11.18
N GLN A 101 -14.06 -16.76 -11.25
CA GLN A 101 -12.86 -16.54 -10.43
C GLN A 101 -12.28 -15.13 -10.68
N ALA A 102 -12.17 -14.70 -11.95
CA ALA A 102 -11.71 -13.37 -12.30
C ALA A 102 -12.61 -12.28 -11.70
N ALA A 103 -13.94 -12.42 -11.85
CA ALA A 103 -14.91 -11.46 -11.34
C ALA A 103 -14.88 -11.36 -9.81
N LEU A 104 -14.89 -12.50 -9.12
CA LEU A 104 -14.82 -12.55 -7.66
C LEU A 104 -13.51 -11.96 -7.13
N TYR A 105 -12.38 -12.29 -7.76
CA TYR A 105 -11.07 -11.76 -7.38
C TYR A 105 -10.98 -10.25 -7.61
N MET A 106 -11.52 -9.76 -8.73
CA MET A 106 -11.63 -8.32 -9.02
C MET A 106 -12.42 -7.59 -7.92
N VAL A 107 -13.59 -8.12 -7.54
CA VAL A 107 -14.41 -7.53 -6.47
C VAL A 107 -13.65 -7.51 -5.15
N LEU A 108 -12.97 -8.62 -4.79
CA LEU A 108 -12.16 -8.70 -3.58
C LEU A 108 -11.06 -7.63 -3.54
N LEU A 109 -10.34 -7.43 -4.65
CA LEU A 109 -9.27 -6.43 -4.75
C LEU A 109 -9.82 -5.00 -4.61
N VAL A 110 -10.96 -4.70 -5.23
CA VAL A 110 -11.62 -3.39 -5.11
C VAL A 110 -12.08 -3.15 -3.68
N LEU A 111 -12.79 -4.12 -3.08
CA LEU A 111 -13.29 -4.01 -1.71
C LEU A 111 -12.15 -3.84 -0.70
N LEU A 112 -11.04 -4.58 -0.86
CA LEU A 112 -9.85 -4.45 -0.02
C LEU A 112 -9.32 -3.01 -0.01
N GLN A 113 -9.21 -2.39 -1.19
CA GLN A 113 -8.70 -1.04 -1.30
C GLN A 113 -9.67 0.01 -0.77
N LEU A 114 -10.99 -0.20 -0.95
CA LEU A 114 -12.03 0.67 -0.38
C LEU A 114 -12.08 0.60 1.16
N LEU A 115 -11.66 -0.52 1.75
CA LEU A 115 -11.58 -0.68 3.21
C LEU A 115 -10.47 0.15 3.84
N THR A 116 -9.40 0.49 3.12
CA THR A 116 -8.27 1.26 3.68
C THR A 116 -8.71 2.56 4.35
N PRO A 117 -9.39 3.49 3.65
CA PRO A 117 -9.84 4.73 4.27
C PRO A 117 -10.89 4.50 5.37
N LEU A 118 -11.75 3.49 5.23
CA LEU A 118 -12.78 3.19 6.24
C LEU A 118 -12.17 2.71 7.55
N ILE A 119 -11.16 1.84 7.51
CA ILE A 119 -10.47 1.36 8.70
C ILE A 119 -9.69 2.51 9.35
N TYR A 120 -9.05 3.38 8.57
CA TYR A 120 -8.38 4.55 9.11
C TYR A 120 -9.37 5.52 9.77
N SER A 121 -10.55 5.73 9.16
CA SER A 121 -11.62 6.54 9.74
C SER A 121 -12.13 5.98 11.07
N LEU A 122 -12.22 4.64 11.24
CA LEU A 122 -12.56 4.03 12.52
C LEU A 122 -11.56 4.39 13.63
N GLY A 123 -10.27 4.40 13.33
CA GLY A 123 -9.24 4.81 14.29
C GLY A 123 -9.28 6.30 14.59
N MET A 124 -9.48 7.14 13.57
CA MET A 124 -9.59 8.59 13.73
C MET A 124 -10.84 8.99 14.51
N ASP A 125 -11.95 8.27 14.34
CA ASP A 125 -13.18 8.49 15.11
C ASP A 125 -12.94 8.27 16.62
N CYS A 126 -12.15 7.28 17.00
CA CYS A 126 -11.73 7.09 18.41
C CYS A 126 -10.94 8.30 18.92
N LEU A 127 -9.96 8.78 18.16
CA LEU A 127 -9.15 9.94 18.56
C LEU A 127 -9.98 11.21 18.67
N ASN A 128 -10.93 11.43 17.75
CA ASN A 128 -11.85 12.56 17.78
C ASN A 128 -12.81 12.48 18.98
N ASN A 129 -13.12 11.28 19.47
CA ASN A 129 -13.91 11.02 20.67
C ASN A 129 -13.07 11.03 21.97
N HIS A 130 -11.83 11.53 21.93
CA HIS A 130 -10.91 11.56 23.08
C HIS A 130 -10.60 10.17 23.67
N ILE A 131 -10.76 9.11 22.88
CA ILE A 131 -10.38 7.77 23.29
C ILE A 131 -8.89 7.60 22.98
N GLU A 132 -8.11 7.24 23.99
CA GLU A 132 -6.68 6.99 23.80
C GLU A 132 -6.44 5.82 22.83
N LEU A 133 -5.89 6.13 21.68
CA LEU A 133 -5.54 5.16 20.64
C LEU A 133 -4.13 5.44 20.10
N ASN A 134 -3.26 4.45 20.20
CA ASN A 134 -1.94 4.51 19.59
C ASN A 134 -2.01 3.94 18.17
N PHE A 135 -2.28 4.84 17.21
CA PHE A 135 -2.43 4.50 15.80
C PHE A 135 -1.14 3.90 15.20
N GLY A 136 0.03 4.45 15.60
CA GLY A 136 1.33 3.96 15.12
C GLY A 136 1.62 2.53 15.57
N LEU A 137 1.33 2.20 16.84
CA LEU A 137 1.47 0.85 17.36
C LEU A 137 0.55 -0.13 16.64
N ALA A 138 -0.72 0.24 16.44
CA ALA A 138 -1.67 -0.59 15.71
C ALA A 138 -1.23 -0.85 14.27
N ARG A 139 -0.67 0.15 13.59
CA ARG A 139 -0.10 0.02 12.24
C ARG A 139 1.13 -0.91 12.22
N GLY A 140 2.00 -0.80 13.23
CA GLY A 140 3.17 -1.67 13.40
C GLY A 140 2.77 -3.14 13.61
N ILE A 141 1.73 -3.40 14.43
CA ILE A 141 1.15 -4.75 14.59
C ILE A 141 0.62 -5.28 13.28
N GLY A 142 0.01 -4.42 12.44
CA GLY A 142 -0.39 -4.77 11.08
C GLY A 142 0.77 -5.29 10.22
N GLY A 143 1.94 -4.65 10.26
CA GLY A 143 3.15 -5.16 9.60
C GLY A 143 3.62 -6.51 10.16
N GLY A 144 3.60 -6.68 11.48
CA GLY A 144 3.94 -7.95 12.13
C GLY A 144 3.00 -9.10 11.73
N THR A 145 1.69 -8.84 11.63
CA THR A 145 0.71 -9.84 11.18
C THR A 145 0.82 -10.15 9.69
N TYR A 146 1.18 -9.16 8.86
CA TYR A 146 1.52 -9.40 7.45
C TYR A 146 2.71 -10.37 7.34
N ALA A 147 3.78 -10.13 8.10
CA ALA A 147 4.95 -11.01 8.14
C ALA A 147 4.58 -12.44 8.58
N LEU A 148 3.79 -12.56 9.65
CA LEU A 148 3.34 -13.86 10.15
C LEU A 148 2.53 -14.63 9.10
N VAL A 149 1.52 -13.97 8.48
CA VAL A 149 0.67 -14.64 7.50
C VAL A 149 1.43 -14.96 6.23
N SER A 150 2.44 -14.18 5.85
CA SER A 150 3.31 -14.50 4.71
C SER A 150 4.01 -15.84 4.88
N ALA A 151 4.63 -16.06 6.06
CA ALA A 151 5.29 -17.33 6.36
C ALA A 151 4.30 -18.49 6.41
N VAL A 152 3.17 -18.32 7.12
CA VAL A 152 2.14 -19.36 7.28
C VAL A 152 1.50 -19.70 5.94
N CYS A 153 1.07 -18.71 5.17
CA CYS A 153 0.40 -18.92 3.89
C CYS A 153 1.34 -19.54 2.84
N GLY A 154 2.62 -19.12 2.83
CA GLY A 154 3.65 -19.72 1.98
C GLY A 154 3.87 -21.19 2.30
N SER A 155 4.02 -21.53 3.57
CA SER A 155 4.22 -22.91 4.04
C SER A 155 2.98 -23.79 3.78
N LEU A 156 1.77 -23.25 4.05
CA LEU A 156 0.52 -23.97 3.76
C LEU A 156 0.33 -24.20 2.26
N ALA A 157 0.65 -23.21 1.42
CA ALA A 157 0.57 -23.35 -0.02
C ALA A 157 1.58 -24.36 -0.56
N ALA A 158 2.76 -24.49 0.05
CA ALA A 158 3.75 -25.49 -0.29
C ALA A 158 3.29 -26.93 0.07
N ALA A 159 2.63 -27.08 1.22
CA ALA A 159 2.18 -28.39 1.71
C ALA A 159 0.85 -28.85 1.08
N LEU A 160 -0.10 -27.93 0.88
CA LEU A 160 -1.50 -28.24 0.51
C LEU A 160 -1.87 -27.72 -0.90
N GLY A 161 -0.95 -27.01 -1.57
CA GLY A 161 -1.20 -26.35 -2.84
C GLY A 161 -1.89 -24.99 -2.70
N ALA A 162 -1.93 -24.23 -3.80
CA ALA A 162 -2.49 -22.88 -3.83
C ALA A 162 -4.00 -22.82 -3.50
N ARG A 163 -4.71 -23.95 -3.54
CA ARG A 163 -6.14 -24.05 -3.18
C ARG A 163 -6.45 -23.69 -1.73
N VAL A 164 -5.45 -23.71 -0.84
CA VAL A 164 -5.62 -23.29 0.56
C VAL A 164 -5.78 -21.77 0.71
N ILE A 165 -5.31 -20.98 -0.24
CA ILE A 165 -5.29 -19.52 -0.18
C ILE A 165 -6.68 -18.91 0.06
N PRO A 166 -7.76 -19.26 -0.67
CA PRO A 166 -9.09 -18.75 -0.38
C PRO A 166 -9.62 -19.10 1.02
N LEU A 167 -9.23 -20.25 1.56
CA LEU A 167 -9.61 -20.64 2.93
C LEU A 167 -8.95 -19.74 3.96
N VAL A 168 -7.64 -19.49 3.83
CA VAL A 168 -6.90 -18.56 4.71
C VAL A 168 -7.49 -17.15 4.58
N LEU A 169 -7.87 -16.73 3.37
CA LEU A 169 -8.55 -15.45 3.12
C LEU A 169 -9.86 -15.36 3.90
N VAL A 170 -10.74 -16.36 3.78
CA VAL A 170 -12.05 -16.36 4.45
C VAL A 170 -11.87 -16.28 5.98
N VAL A 171 -10.90 -17.01 6.54
CA VAL A 171 -10.59 -16.96 7.98
C VAL A 171 -10.12 -15.55 8.38
N ALA A 172 -9.18 -14.96 7.64
CA ALA A 172 -8.66 -13.63 7.94
C ALA A 172 -9.77 -12.55 7.87
N VAL A 173 -10.62 -12.62 6.84
CA VAL A 173 -11.74 -11.67 6.64
C VAL A 173 -12.84 -11.89 7.68
N ALA A 174 -13.14 -13.13 8.07
CA ALA A 174 -14.12 -13.44 9.13
C ALA A 174 -13.65 -12.88 10.49
N LEU A 175 -12.36 -13.04 10.83
CA LEU A 175 -11.78 -12.42 12.03
C LEU A 175 -11.85 -10.89 11.95
N MET A 176 -11.54 -10.30 10.78
CA MET A 176 -11.66 -8.86 10.56
C MET A 176 -13.11 -8.38 10.77
N LEU A 177 -14.10 -9.13 10.26
CA LEU A 177 -15.51 -8.81 10.47
C LEU A 177 -15.88 -8.86 11.95
N ALA A 178 -15.49 -9.93 12.66
CA ALA A 178 -15.77 -10.11 14.08
C ALA A 178 -15.20 -8.96 14.92
N PHE A 179 -13.92 -8.60 14.70
CA PHE A 179 -13.29 -7.51 15.43
C PHE A 179 -13.87 -6.15 15.03
N THR A 180 -14.19 -5.92 13.76
CA THR A 180 -14.81 -4.66 13.32
C THR A 180 -16.22 -4.53 13.91
N PHE A 181 -17.03 -5.58 13.90
CA PHE A 181 -18.39 -5.56 14.42
C PHE A 181 -18.45 -5.37 15.93
N THR A 182 -17.48 -5.93 16.68
CA THR A 182 -17.40 -5.78 18.13
C THR A 182 -16.67 -4.51 18.57
N PHE A 183 -16.07 -3.75 17.65
CA PHE A 183 -15.31 -2.55 17.96
C PHE A 183 -16.23 -1.48 18.57
N ARG A 184 -15.95 -1.09 19.81
CA ARG A 184 -16.71 -0.05 20.51
C ARG A 184 -16.15 1.33 20.17
N GLN A 185 -16.90 2.08 19.42
CA GLN A 185 -16.67 3.51 19.19
C GLN A 185 -17.25 4.31 20.34
N GLY A 186 -16.64 5.45 20.69
CA GLY A 186 -17.31 6.47 21.50
C GLY A 186 -18.60 6.94 20.82
N GLY A 187 -19.51 7.54 21.56
CA GLY A 187 -20.76 8.08 20.99
C GLY A 187 -20.49 9.14 19.90
N PRO A 188 -21.52 9.53 19.12
CA PRO A 188 -21.35 10.49 18.04
C PRO A 188 -20.85 11.83 18.59
N VAL A 189 -19.58 12.14 18.33
CA VAL A 189 -19.03 13.46 18.60
C VAL A 189 -19.37 14.37 17.43
N LYS A 190 -19.94 15.52 17.75
CA LYS A 190 -19.98 16.64 16.81
C LYS A 190 -18.53 16.94 16.42
N SER A 191 -18.20 16.80 15.15
CA SER A 191 -16.89 17.14 14.57
C SER A 191 -16.43 18.51 15.11
N THR A 192 -15.41 18.50 15.95
CA THR A 192 -14.70 19.69 16.43
C THR A 192 -13.53 20.05 15.51
N LEU A 193 -13.50 19.48 14.30
CA LEU A 193 -12.58 19.97 13.29
C LEU A 193 -12.85 21.46 13.07
N PRO A 194 -11.81 22.32 13.08
CA PRO A 194 -11.96 23.71 12.74
C PRO A 194 -12.72 23.80 11.42
N LYS A 195 -13.82 24.58 11.40
CA LYS A 195 -14.55 24.82 10.16
C LYS A 195 -13.57 25.26 9.08
N PRO A 196 -13.81 24.87 7.80
CA PRO A 196 -12.96 25.27 6.68
C PRO A 196 -12.68 26.77 6.57
N ASP A 197 -13.47 27.59 7.23
CA ASP A 197 -13.36 29.06 7.25
C ASP A 197 -12.07 29.60 7.90
N ALA A 198 -11.29 28.77 8.59
CA ALA A 198 -10.02 29.19 9.24
C ALA A 198 -8.77 28.89 8.37
N LEU A 199 -8.89 28.21 7.23
CA LEU A 199 -7.77 28.00 6.31
C LEU A 199 -7.67 29.18 5.34
N PRO A 200 -6.45 29.67 5.03
CA PRO A 200 -6.25 30.67 4.00
C PRO A 200 -6.93 30.19 2.70
N GLN A 201 -7.77 31.01 2.11
CA GLN A 201 -8.44 30.67 0.85
C GLN A 201 -7.38 30.52 -0.24
N SER A 202 -7.49 29.47 -1.05
CA SER A 202 -6.69 29.32 -2.27
C SER A 202 -6.98 30.49 -3.20
N ASP A 203 -5.94 31.01 -3.85
CA ASP A 203 -6.03 32.13 -4.82
C ASP A 203 -6.75 31.75 -6.13
N GLY A 204 -7.34 30.54 -6.20
CA GLY A 204 -8.03 30.03 -7.37
C GLY A 204 -7.13 29.60 -8.52
N THR A 205 -5.81 29.76 -8.38
CA THR A 205 -4.85 29.32 -9.39
C THR A 205 -4.79 27.80 -9.45
N PRO A 206 -4.89 27.16 -10.63
CA PRO A 206 -4.75 25.72 -10.76
C PRO A 206 -3.41 25.23 -10.19
N PHE A 207 -3.43 24.19 -9.37
CA PHE A 207 -2.29 23.68 -8.60
C PHE A 207 -1.00 23.49 -9.42
N LEU A 208 -1.11 22.83 -10.60
CA LEU A 208 0.05 22.60 -11.47
C LEU A 208 0.59 23.87 -12.12
N LYS A 209 -0.22 24.95 -12.24
CA LYS A 209 0.27 26.26 -12.69
C LYS A 209 0.98 26.99 -11.56
N LYS A 210 0.49 26.88 -10.33
CA LYS A 210 1.09 27.46 -9.14
C LYS A 210 2.42 26.78 -8.77
N TYR A 211 2.49 25.44 -8.97
CA TYR A 211 3.67 24.62 -8.65
C TYR A 211 4.15 23.82 -9.88
N PRO A 212 4.72 24.47 -10.93
CA PRO A 212 5.08 23.81 -12.18
C PRO A 212 6.14 22.71 -12.00
N GLN A 213 6.98 22.80 -10.99
CA GLN A 213 7.99 21.80 -10.64
C GLN A 213 7.39 20.48 -10.10
N VAL A 214 6.11 20.48 -9.73
CA VAL A 214 5.44 19.27 -9.22
C VAL A 214 5.26 18.24 -10.34
N LEU A 215 4.91 18.66 -11.56
CA LEU A 215 4.66 17.73 -12.66
C LEU A 215 5.85 16.79 -12.95
N PRO A 216 7.09 17.26 -13.15
CA PRO A 216 8.23 16.35 -13.33
C PRO A 216 8.55 15.53 -12.07
N LEU A 217 8.27 16.03 -10.87
CA LEU A 217 8.39 15.22 -9.64
C LEU A 217 7.38 14.07 -9.62
N LEU A 218 6.13 14.31 -10.03
CA LEU A 218 5.11 13.25 -10.13
C LEU A 218 5.53 12.17 -11.14
N ILE A 219 6.12 12.54 -12.28
CA ILE A 219 6.66 11.58 -13.26
C ILE A 219 7.75 10.70 -12.59
N GLY A 220 8.67 11.32 -11.85
CA GLY A 220 9.69 10.59 -11.10
C GLY A 220 9.08 9.59 -10.09
N VAL A 221 8.04 10.02 -9.36
CA VAL A 221 7.32 9.18 -8.40
C VAL A 221 6.60 8.02 -9.10
N ILE A 222 5.90 8.28 -10.22
CA ILE A 222 5.25 7.23 -11.02
C ILE A 222 6.27 6.15 -11.41
N LEU A 223 7.43 6.55 -11.89
CA LEU A 223 8.48 5.62 -12.31
C LEU A 223 9.05 4.81 -11.14
N LEU A 224 9.30 5.44 -9.98
CA LEU A 224 9.74 4.71 -8.78
C LEU A 224 8.69 3.72 -8.28
N TYR A 225 7.41 4.12 -8.26
CA TYR A 225 6.34 3.22 -7.87
C TYR A 225 6.09 2.10 -8.88
N THR A 226 6.29 2.36 -10.17
CA THR A 226 6.31 1.31 -11.20
C THR A 226 7.41 0.29 -10.91
N SER A 227 8.63 0.76 -10.65
CA SER A 227 9.78 -0.08 -10.28
C SER A 227 9.47 -0.99 -9.08
N HIS A 228 9.05 -0.39 -7.96
CA HIS A 228 8.76 -1.10 -6.73
C HIS A 228 7.61 -2.12 -6.89
N ASN A 229 6.51 -1.70 -7.51
CA ASN A 229 5.33 -2.56 -7.59
C ASN A 229 5.44 -3.69 -8.62
N VAL A 230 6.38 -3.67 -9.56
CA VAL A 230 6.71 -4.87 -10.34
C VAL A 230 7.17 -5.99 -9.40
N ILE A 231 8.00 -5.68 -8.42
CA ILE A 231 8.53 -6.67 -7.45
C ILE A 231 7.42 -7.09 -6.48
N MET A 232 6.61 -6.14 -6.00
CA MET A 232 5.56 -6.37 -5.01
C MET A 232 4.37 -7.19 -5.53
N ASN A 233 4.01 -7.02 -6.81
CA ASN A 233 2.86 -7.69 -7.40
C ASN A 233 3.19 -9.10 -7.92
N PHE A 234 4.47 -9.40 -8.17
CA PHE A 234 4.90 -10.65 -8.77
C PHE A 234 6.00 -11.37 -7.99
N PRO A 235 5.95 -11.42 -6.64
CA PRO A 235 7.01 -12.04 -5.84
C PRO A 235 7.17 -13.53 -6.13
N TYR A 236 6.08 -14.24 -6.45
CA TYR A 236 6.13 -15.66 -6.77
C TYR A 236 6.95 -15.96 -8.02
N GLN A 237 6.78 -15.18 -9.08
CA GLN A 237 7.54 -15.35 -10.33
C GLN A 237 9.01 -15.07 -10.14
N ILE A 238 9.36 -14.08 -9.32
CA ILE A 238 10.74 -13.73 -8.98
C ILE A 238 11.39 -14.88 -8.20
N VAL A 239 10.76 -15.35 -7.14
CA VAL A 239 11.30 -16.46 -6.32
C VAL A 239 11.37 -17.75 -7.10
N ARG A 240 10.35 -18.02 -7.94
CA ARG A 240 10.32 -19.20 -8.83
C ARG A 240 11.43 -19.18 -9.87
N SER A 241 11.83 -18.00 -10.38
CA SER A 241 12.94 -17.89 -11.33
C SER A 241 14.29 -18.29 -10.74
N LEU A 242 14.41 -18.30 -9.41
CA LEU A 242 15.56 -18.80 -8.66
C LEU A 242 15.44 -20.29 -8.27
N GLY A 243 14.43 -21.01 -8.80
CA GLY A 243 14.20 -22.43 -8.51
C GLY A 243 13.50 -22.68 -7.16
N CYS A 244 12.95 -21.66 -6.52
CA CYS A 244 12.31 -21.74 -5.20
C CYS A 244 10.78 -21.78 -5.30
N GLY A 245 10.12 -22.18 -4.22
CA GLY A 245 8.67 -22.37 -4.17
C GLY A 245 7.91 -21.34 -3.35
N SER A 246 6.68 -21.68 -2.97
CA SER A 246 5.80 -20.80 -2.20
C SER A 246 6.21 -20.61 -0.74
N ALA A 247 6.90 -21.60 -0.12
CA ALA A 247 7.42 -21.46 1.23
C ALA A 247 8.52 -20.38 1.29
N GLU A 248 9.46 -20.43 0.36
CA GLU A 248 10.55 -19.46 0.23
C GLU A 248 10.01 -18.08 -0.10
N MET A 249 8.98 -17.98 -0.94
CA MET A 249 8.27 -16.72 -1.17
C MET A 249 7.66 -16.17 0.13
N GLY A 250 7.07 -17.03 0.94
CA GLY A 250 6.53 -16.64 2.24
C GLY A 250 7.61 -16.04 3.16
N HIS A 251 8.78 -16.67 3.24
CA HIS A 251 9.92 -16.18 4.01
C HIS A 251 10.48 -14.85 3.46
N TYR A 252 10.55 -14.73 2.13
CA TYR A 252 10.94 -13.50 1.45
C TYR A 252 10.02 -12.32 1.83
N LEU A 253 8.71 -12.50 1.72
CA LEU A 253 7.71 -11.49 2.10
C LEU A 253 7.71 -11.18 3.61
N THR A 254 7.98 -12.18 4.44
CA THR A 254 8.14 -12.00 5.89
C THR A 254 9.29 -11.06 6.19
N LEU A 255 10.46 -11.32 5.61
CA LEU A 255 11.65 -10.48 5.82
C LEU A 255 11.41 -9.06 5.29
N GLN A 256 10.79 -8.92 4.11
CA GLN A 256 10.43 -7.64 3.53
C GLN A 256 9.59 -6.80 4.49
N SER A 257 8.49 -7.36 5.02
CA SER A 257 7.63 -6.64 5.95
C SER A 257 8.31 -6.29 7.27
N LEU A 258 9.23 -7.14 7.76
CA LEU A 258 10.00 -6.85 8.96
C LEU A 258 11.00 -5.71 8.75
N MET A 259 11.56 -5.57 7.53
CA MET A 259 12.47 -4.46 7.20
C MET A 259 11.78 -3.09 7.18
N ASP A 260 10.47 -3.01 6.96
CA ASP A 260 9.73 -1.76 6.98
C ASP A 260 9.61 -1.14 8.38
N ILE A 261 9.53 -1.97 9.42
CA ILE A 261 9.24 -1.52 10.79
C ILE A 261 10.31 -0.55 11.34
N PRO A 262 11.62 -0.84 11.25
CA PRO A 262 12.65 0.05 11.79
C PRO A 262 12.63 1.44 11.17
N ALA A 263 12.42 1.55 9.84
CA ALA A 263 12.40 2.85 9.18
C ALA A 263 11.23 3.72 9.67
N MET A 264 10.04 3.12 9.82
CA MET A 264 8.85 3.84 10.28
C MET A 264 8.99 4.34 11.72
N VAL A 265 9.60 3.53 12.60
CA VAL A 265 9.80 3.87 14.02
C VAL A 265 10.87 4.95 14.19
N VAL A 266 11.99 4.85 13.47
CA VAL A 266 13.15 5.72 13.63
C VAL A 266 13.04 7.02 12.83
N PHE A 267 12.06 7.13 11.93
CA PHE A 267 11.97 8.25 10.99
C PHE A 267 11.92 9.63 11.68
N SER A 268 11.22 9.77 12.80
CA SER A 268 11.17 11.03 13.56
C SER A 268 12.55 11.50 14.05
N LEU A 269 13.46 10.56 14.30
CA LEU A 269 14.86 10.84 14.63
C LEU A 269 15.67 11.20 13.38
N LEU A 270 15.39 10.54 12.26
CA LEU A 270 16.04 10.78 10.97
C LEU A 270 15.76 12.20 10.44
N LEU A 271 14.55 12.73 10.63
CA LEU A 271 14.20 14.12 10.27
C LEU A 271 15.07 15.17 10.96
N LYS A 272 15.60 14.88 12.13
CA LYS A 272 16.52 15.78 12.84
C LYS A 272 17.91 15.85 12.20
N ARG A 273 18.28 14.85 11.38
CA ARG A 273 19.62 14.74 10.79
C ARG A 273 19.70 15.24 9.34
N ALA A 274 18.60 15.21 8.59
CA ALA A 274 18.58 15.67 7.22
C ALA A 274 17.19 16.18 6.82
N SER A 275 17.11 17.01 5.78
CA SER A 275 15.84 17.53 5.26
C SER A 275 15.00 16.42 4.60
N SER A 276 13.67 16.61 4.58
CA SER A 276 12.72 15.71 3.87
C SER A 276 13.14 15.46 2.41
N ARG A 277 13.65 16.48 1.73
CA ARG A 277 14.20 16.40 0.35
C ARG A 277 15.37 15.43 0.24
N ALA A 278 16.29 15.45 1.20
CA ALA A 278 17.44 14.56 1.20
C ALA A 278 16.99 13.10 1.38
N TRP A 279 16.01 12.87 2.25
CA TRP A 279 15.43 11.53 2.45
C TRP A 279 14.71 11.04 1.20
N VAL A 280 13.87 11.86 0.56
CA VAL A 280 13.21 11.49 -0.72
C VAL A 280 14.22 11.19 -1.83
N ARG A 281 15.36 11.87 -1.90
CA ARG A 281 16.46 11.53 -2.85
C ARG A 281 17.08 10.17 -2.55
N LEU A 282 17.33 9.88 -1.27
CA LEU A 282 17.88 8.60 -0.85
C LEU A 282 16.94 7.45 -1.22
N THR A 283 15.62 7.64 -1.05
CA THR A 283 14.65 6.61 -1.45
C THR A 283 14.72 6.28 -2.94
N GLY A 284 14.92 7.28 -3.79
CA GLY A 284 15.10 7.05 -5.24
C GLY A 284 16.29 6.13 -5.55
N ILE A 285 17.43 6.35 -4.87
CA ILE A 285 18.60 5.46 -5.00
C ILE A 285 18.27 4.05 -4.52
N SER A 286 17.57 3.94 -3.37
CA SER A 286 17.22 2.65 -2.80
C SER A 286 16.25 1.86 -3.67
N PHE A 287 15.24 2.50 -4.26
CA PHE A 287 14.33 1.84 -5.23
C PHE A 287 15.08 1.29 -6.44
N PHE A 288 16.01 2.08 -7.00
CA PHE A 288 16.85 1.62 -8.12
C PHE A 288 17.73 0.44 -7.72
N LEU A 289 18.46 0.54 -6.60
CA LEU A 289 19.32 -0.54 -6.12
C LEU A 289 18.53 -1.79 -5.76
N HIS A 290 17.37 -1.65 -5.14
CA HIS A 290 16.48 -2.76 -4.86
C HIS A 290 16.09 -3.51 -6.14
N ALA A 291 15.65 -2.79 -7.19
CA ALA A 291 15.28 -3.39 -8.46
C ALA A 291 16.48 -4.02 -9.18
N LEU A 292 17.60 -3.32 -9.26
CA LEU A 292 18.83 -3.80 -9.92
C LEU A 292 19.38 -5.05 -9.24
N LEU A 293 19.52 -5.03 -7.91
CA LEU A 293 20.06 -6.15 -7.17
C LEU A 293 19.09 -7.34 -7.11
N THR A 294 17.79 -7.10 -7.12
CA THR A 294 16.78 -8.16 -7.30
C THR A 294 16.94 -8.82 -8.67
N TRP A 295 17.16 -8.04 -9.74
CA TRP A 295 17.37 -8.58 -11.08
C TRP A 295 18.67 -9.39 -11.19
N LEU A 296 19.73 -8.93 -10.53
CA LEU A 296 21.05 -9.59 -10.54
C LEU A 296 21.17 -10.71 -9.49
N ALA A 297 20.14 -10.97 -8.70
CA ALA A 297 20.18 -11.96 -7.63
C ALA A 297 20.44 -13.38 -8.17
N PRO A 298 21.58 -14.03 -7.80
CA PRO A 298 21.92 -15.37 -8.29
C PRO A 298 21.18 -16.47 -7.50
N ASN A 299 20.70 -16.18 -6.31
CA ASN A 299 20.08 -17.13 -5.40
C ASN A 299 19.19 -16.42 -4.35
N LEU A 300 18.40 -17.21 -3.65
CA LEU A 300 17.47 -16.72 -2.64
C LEU A 300 18.15 -15.99 -1.45
N PRO A 301 19.26 -16.48 -0.86
CA PRO A 301 19.96 -15.76 0.21
C PRO A 301 20.37 -14.35 -0.19
N PHE A 302 20.90 -14.18 -1.40
CA PHE A 302 21.22 -12.84 -1.92
C PHE A 302 19.96 -11.98 -2.05
N LEU A 303 18.88 -12.53 -2.61
CA LEU A 303 17.60 -11.83 -2.73
C LEU A 303 17.05 -11.40 -1.37
N MET A 304 17.23 -12.21 -0.32
CA MET A 304 16.84 -11.84 1.06
C MET A 304 17.67 -10.67 1.61
N VAL A 305 18.98 -10.64 1.36
CA VAL A 305 19.83 -9.51 1.78
C VAL A 305 19.42 -8.22 1.09
N VAL A 306 19.00 -8.30 -0.18
CA VAL A 306 18.53 -7.14 -0.95
C VAL A 306 17.31 -6.46 -0.31
N GLN A 307 16.55 -7.16 0.54
CA GLN A 307 15.39 -6.58 1.24
C GLN A 307 15.75 -5.42 2.21
N VAL A 308 17.02 -5.26 2.54
CA VAL A 308 17.46 -4.08 3.30
C VAL A 308 17.16 -2.76 2.57
N PHE A 309 17.11 -2.80 1.23
CA PHE A 309 16.75 -1.64 0.41
C PHE A 309 15.24 -1.32 0.44
N GLU A 310 14.38 -2.25 0.86
CA GLU A 310 12.98 -1.98 1.11
C GLU A 310 12.82 -0.98 2.27
N MET A 311 13.56 -1.17 3.34
CA MET A 311 13.59 -0.27 4.49
C MET A 311 13.95 1.17 4.09
N SER A 312 15.02 1.36 3.30
CA SER A 312 15.50 2.68 2.86
C SER A 312 14.78 3.19 1.59
N GLY A 313 14.04 2.33 0.89
CA GLY A 313 13.21 2.65 -0.26
C GLY A 313 11.78 2.98 0.15
N TYR A 314 10.90 1.97 0.12
CA TYR A 314 9.47 2.13 0.32
C TYR A 314 9.10 2.65 1.71
N ALA A 315 9.64 2.04 2.79
CA ALA A 315 9.27 2.43 4.14
C ALA A 315 9.69 3.88 4.44
N LEU A 316 10.89 4.26 4.05
CA LEU A 316 11.37 5.64 4.21
C LEU A 316 10.60 6.62 3.31
N TYR A 317 10.27 6.24 2.05
CA TYR A 317 9.48 7.07 1.14
C TYR A 317 8.08 7.32 1.69
N SER A 318 7.41 6.30 2.21
CA SER A 318 6.03 6.41 2.69
C SER A 318 5.84 7.50 3.75
N VAL A 319 6.89 7.76 4.53
CA VAL A 319 6.87 8.79 5.57
C VAL A 319 7.48 10.10 5.08
N SER A 320 8.65 10.05 4.43
CA SER A 320 9.38 11.26 4.00
C SER A 320 8.64 12.06 2.94
N SER A 321 7.88 11.41 2.05
CA SER A 321 7.10 12.08 1.00
C SER A 321 6.01 12.98 1.57
N VAL A 322 5.37 12.58 2.67
CA VAL A 322 4.33 13.39 3.33
C VAL A 322 4.92 14.70 3.84
N TYR A 323 6.06 14.64 4.55
CA TYR A 323 6.75 15.83 5.03
C TYR A 323 7.27 16.69 3.88
N PHE A 324 7.83 16.07 2.86
CA PHE A 324 8.34 16.76 1.68
C PHE A 324 7.25 17.56 0.97
N VAL A 325 6.08 16.96 0.71
CA VAL A 325 4.95 17.65 0.09
C VAL A 325 4.49 18.81 0.95
N ASN A 326 4.35 18.63 2.27
CA ASN A 326 3.91 19.67 3.19
C ASN A 326 4.89 20.85 3.29
N GLU A 327 6.20 20.62 3.05
CA GLU A 327 7.22 21.68 3.02
C GLU A 327 7.29 22.41 1.65
N MET A 328 6.84 21.72 0.58
CA MET A 328 6.94 22.23 -0.79
C MET A 328 5.80 23.18 -1.15
N VAL A 329 4.59 22.96 -0.61
CA VAL A 329 3.38 23.70 -0.94
C VAL A 329 2.89 24.56 0.21
N ASP A 330 2.07 25.58 -0.09
CA ASP A 330 1.43 26.43 0.90
C ASP A 330 0.41 25.65 1.74
N LEU A 331 0.06 26.20 2.92
CA LEU A 331 -0.81 25.52 3.89
C LEU A 331 -2.18 25.12 3.31
N CYS A 332 -2.76 26.02 2.48
CA CYS A 332 -4.05 25.80 1.80
C CYS A 332 -4.00 24.71 0.73
N ASP A 333 -2.82 24.43 0.16
CA ASP A 333 -2.66 23.51 -0.97
C ASP A 333 -2.13 22.13 -0.55
N ARG A 334 -1.86 21.89 0.74
CA ARG A 334 -1.27 20.63 1.25
C ARG A 334 -2.09 19.39 0.92
N VAL A 335 -3.39 19.47 1.11
CA VAL A 335 -4.30 18.33 0.82
C VAL A 335 -4.25 18.02 -0.68
N GLN A 336 -4.30 19.04 -1.53
CA GLN A 336 -4.23 18.87 -2.97
C GLN A 336 -2.87 18.30 -3.40
N GLY A 337 -1.77 18.79 -2.81
CA GLY A 337 -0.44 18.24 -3.04
C GLY A 337 -0.33 16.75 -2.70
N GLN A 338 -0.81 16.35 -1.52
CA GLN A 338 -0.84 14.94 -1.10
C GLN A 338 -1.70 14.09 -2.07
N THR A 339 -2.81 14.64 -2.54
CA THR A 339 -3.69 13.95 -3.52
C THR A 339 -2.97 13.68 -4.83
N TYR A 340 -2.24 14.66 -5.39
CA TYR A 340 -1.45 14.46 -6.60
C TYR A 340 -0.36 13.39 -6.43
N PHE A 341 0.34 13.38 -5.30
CA PHE A 341 1.35 12.35 -5.03
C PHE A 341 0.73 10.96 -4.86
N THR A 342 -0.41 10.86 -4.16
CA THR A 342 -1.15 9.59 -4.05
C THR A 342 -1.64 9.09 -5.40
N MET A 343 -2.12 9.99 -6.27
CA MET A 343 -2.51 9.65 -7.63
C MET A 343 -1.31 9.15 -8.46
N ALA A 344 -0.14 9.77 -8.32
CA ALA A 344 1.08 9.30 -8.98
C ALA A 344 1.47 7.89 -8.52
N ASN A 345 1.38 7.61 -7.21
CA ASN A 345 1.61 6.26 -6.68
C ASN A 345 0.65 5.26 -7.32
N THR A 346 -0.64 5.58 -7.39
CA THR A 346 -1.67 4.72 -8.00
C THR A 346 -1.39 4.45 -9.48
N ILE A 347 -1.01 5.47 -10.24
CA ILE A 347 -0.61 5.31 -11.66
C ILE A 347 0.59 4.36 -11.78
N GLY A 348 1.59 4.50 -10.91
CA GLY A 348 2.74 3.60 -10.87
C GLY A 348 2.34 2.15 -10.58
N ILE A 349 1.41 1.91 -9.64
CA ILE A 349 0.87 0.58 -9.35
C ILE A 349 0.15 -0.02 -10.57
N VAL A 350 -0.66 0.76 -11.26
CA VAL A 350 -1.38 0.30 -12.47
C VAL A 350 -0.39 -0.04 -13.58
N LEU A 351 0.58 0.83 -13.86
CA LEU A 351 1.59 0.59 -14.89
C LEU A 351 2.43 -0.65 -14.58
N SER A 352 2.87 -0.81 -13.34
CA SER A 352 3.66 -1.98 -12.92
C SER A 352 2.88 -3.28 -13.08
N SER A 353 1.59 -3.27 -12.72
CA SER A 353 0.73 -4.44 -12.84
C SER A 353 0.54 -4.87 -14.28
N VAL A 354 0.15 -3.94 -15.15
CA VAL A 354 -0.15 -4.22 -16.56
C VAL A 354 1.13 -4.55 -17.36
N LEU A 355 2.14 -3.69 -17.27
CA LEU A 355 3.39 -3.88 -18.02
C LEU A 355 4.21 -5.05 -17.45
N GLY A 356 4.29 -5.16 -16.12
CA GLY A 356 4.99 -6.26 -15.44
C GLY A 356 4.38 -7.61 -15.79
N GLY A 357 3.05 -7.74 -15.73
CA GLY A 357 2.36 -8.96 -16.10
C GLY A 357 2.60 -9.37 -17.55
N ARG A 358 2.57 -8.40 -18.49
CA ARG A 358 2.84 -8.66 -19.91
C ARG A 358 4.30 -9.07 -20.15
N LEU A 359 5.25 -8.40 -19.53
CA LEU A 359 6.67 -8.73 -19.68
C LEU A 359 7.04 -10.08 -19.07
N LEU A 360 6.35 -10.48 -17.99
CA LEU A 360 6.48 -11.82 -17.43
C LEU A 360 6.05 -12.92 -18.41
N ASP A 361 4.99 -12.71 -19.18
CA ASP A 361 4.56 -13.67 -20.20
C ASP A 361 5.49 -13.69 -21.44
N LEU A 362 6.13 -12.56 -21.78
CA LEU A 362 7.00 -12.44 -22.95
C LEU A 362 8.44 -12.88 -22.69
N GLY A 363 9.01 -12.56 -21.54
CA GLY A 363 10.44 -12.74 -21.26
C GLY A 363 10.74 -13.16 -19.82
N GLY A 364 9.73 -13.65 -19.09
CA GLY A 364 9.87 -14.13 -17.72
C GLY A 364 10.24 -13.04 -16.70
N ALA A 365 10.71 -13.48 -15.53
CA ALA A 365 11.07 -12.57 -14.43
C ALA A 365 12.16 -11.55 -14.84
N SER A 366 13.11 -11.95 -15.68
CA SER A 366 14.19 -11.06 -16.13
C SER A 366 13.65 -9.84 -16.90
N ALA A 367 12.68 -10.02 -17.81
CA ALA A 367 12.10 -8.91 -18.57
C ALA A 367 11.32 -7.94 -17.66
N ALA A 368 10.57 -8.46 -16.69
CA ALA A 368 9.85 -7.64 -15.73
C ALA A 368 10.80 -6.88 -14.80
N LEU A 369 11.88 -7.51 -14.32
CA LEU A 369 12.89 -6.88 -13.47
C LEU A 369 13.76 -5.87 -14.24
N CYS A 370 13.98 -6.08 -15.56
CA CYS A 370 14.56 -5.07 -16.43
C CYS A 370 13.70 -3.80 -16.47
N LEU A 371 12.38 -3.93 -16.67
CA LEU A 371 11.45 -2.79 -16.56
C LEU A 371 11.57 -2.09 -15.20
N ALA A 372 11.55 -2.86 -14.10
CA ALA A 372 11.68 -2.30 -12.75
C ALA A 372 13.00 -1.52 -12.60
N THR A 373 14.10 -2.05 -13.09
CA THR A 373 15.43 -1.42 -13.02
C THR A 373 15.48 -0.13 -13.85
N VAL A 374 14.98 -0.17 -15.09
CA VAL A 374 14.97 1.01 -15.99
C VAL A 374 14.08 2.12 -15.42
N THR A 375 12.88 1.78 -14.96
CA THR A 375 11.98 2.78 -14.37
C THR A 375 12.51 3.31 -13.04
N GLY A 376 13.14 2.45 -12.22
CA GLY A 376 13.82 2.86 -10.98
C GLY A 376 14.97 3.82 -11.25
N ALA A 377 15.82 3.53 -12.24
CA ALA A 377 16.92 4.40 -12.66
C ALA A 377 16.42 5.76 -13.16
N ALA A 378 15.42 5.75 -14.05
CA ALA A 378 14.84 6.98 -14.58
C ALA A 378 14.19 7.84 -13.48
N GLY A 379 13.40 7.23 -12.59
CA GLY A 379 12.80 7.91 -11.45
C GLY A 379 13.84 8.49 -10.48
N MET A 380 14.88 7.71 -10.16
CA MET A 380 16.02 8.17 -9.35
C MET A 380 16.69 9.40 -9.98
N VAL A 381 17.01 9.36 -11.28
CA VAL A 381 17.67 10.47 -11.99
C VAL A 381 16.81 11.73 -11.94
N ILE A 382 15.53 11.61 -12.26
CA ILE A 382 14.59 12.73 -12.22
C ILE A 382 14.54 13.37 -10.83
N LEU A 383 14.34 12.57 -9.78
CA LEU A 383 14.28 13.09 -8.41
C LEU A 383 15.62 13.67 -7.96
N TRP A 384 16.75 13.04 -8.36
CA TRP A 384 18.06 13.54 -8.01
C TRP A 384 18.32 14.93 -8.54
N PHE A 385 18.06 15.18 -9.83
CA PHE A 385 18.28 16.47 -10.45
C PHE A 385 17.30 17.55 -9.97
N LEU A 386 16.01 17.22 -9.82
CA LEU A 386 15.00 18.17 -9.40
C LEU A 386 15.17 18.58 -7.93
N LEU A 387 15.45 17.63 -7.05
CA LEU A 387 15.60 17.90 -5.62
C LEU A 387 16.98 18.45 -5.22
N ARG A 388 17.92 18.51 -6.15
CA ARG A 388 19.21 19.15 -5.92
C ARG A 388 19.12 20.70 -5.93
N ARG A 389 18.12 21.26 -6.61
CA ARG A 389 17.90 22.72 -6.67
C ARG A 389 17.41 23.24 -5.31
N LYS A 390 18.08 24.29 -4.79
CA LYS A 390 17.82 24.83 -3.43
C LYS A 390 16.42 25.43 -3.25
N SER A 391 15.76 25.94 -4.29
CA SER A 391 14.43 26.58 -4.23
C SER A 391 13.43 25.81 -5.09
N LEU A 392 12.49 25.12 -4.42
CA LEU A 392 11.27 24.59 -5.03
C LEU A 392 10.03 25.43 -4.64
N ARG A 393 10.21 26.53 -3.91
CA ARG A 393 9.12 27.47 -3.63
C ARG A 393 8.93 28.40 -4.83
N PRO A 394 7.70 28.76 -5.19
CA PRO A 394 7.46 29.79 -6.19
C PRO A 394 8.10 31.10 -5.73
N ALA A 395 8.63 31.89 -6.67
CA ALA A 395 9.31 33.16 -6.42
C ALA A 395 8.37 34.29 -5.91
N THR A 396 7.14 33.98 -5.56
CA THR A 396 6.08 34.96 -5.24
C THR A 396 6.10 35.49 -3.80
N ASN A 397 7.02 35.06 -2.92
CA ASN A 397 7.11 35.58 -1.54
C ASN A 397 8.50 36.12 -1.21
N ALA A 398 9.08 36.92 -2.11
CA ALA A 398 10.21 37.79 -1.83
C ALA A 398 9.80 39.24 -2.12
N ALA A 399 8.80 39.72 -1.39
CA ALA A 399 8.48 41.16 -1.29
C ALA A 399 7.80 41.42 0.07
#